data_78e8f8cc89f697f2edc19399ff90721c
#
_entry.id   78e8f8cc89f697f2edc19399ff90721c
#
_cell.length_a   1.000
_cell.length_b   1.000
_cell.length_c   1.000
_cell.angle_alpha   90.00
_cell.angle_beta   90.00
_cell.angle_gamma   90.00
#
_symmetry.space_group_name_H-M   'P 1'
#
loop_
_entity.id
_entity.type
_entity.pdbx_description
1 polymer ?
#
loop_
_entity_poly.entity_id
_entity_poly.type
_entity_poly.pdbx_seq_one_letter_code
_entity_poly.pdbx_strand_id
1 'polypeptide(L)'
;MLFRSPDKNLAHFIAEQVPEKNFVYNEGYCPIHEHMQIEEIKEAKAQHPAAEVLAHPECPKAVLAISDYVGSTSGIIDYATKSEKQEFIICTENGVRYKLEKDNPGKKFYFTETEPVCTDMKLITLEKVLHVLKTGENEVHLSEELRTDSRKPLEKMLELAK
;
A
#
# COMPACT_ATOMS: atom_id res chain seq x y z
N MET A 1 24.13 7.20 0.87
CA MET A 1 23.11 7.18 -0.21
C MET A 1 22.15 6.05 0.08
N LEU A 2 20.86 6.31 0.11
CA LEU A 2 19.83 5.30 0.33
C LEU A 2 19.01 5.15 -0.94
N PHE A 3 19.08 3.98 -1.57
CA PHE A 3 18.17 3.60 -2.65
C PHE A 3 16.90 3.01 -2.02
N ARG A 4 15.76 3.54 -2.38
CA ARG A 4 14.52 3.13 -1.74
C ARG A 4 13.41 3.01 -2.76
N SER A 5 12.70 1.88 -2.74
CA SER A 5 11.41 1.63 -3.37
C SER A 5 11.31 1.94 -4.87
N PRO A 6 10.67 1.11 -5.69
CA PRO A 6 10.32 1.47 -7.06
C PRO A 6 9.25 2.59 -7.13
N ASP A 7 8.54 2.87 -6.03
CA ASP A 7 7.49 3.89 -5.96
C ASP A 7 8.04 5.26 -5.49
N LYS A 8 7.79 6.30 -6.29
CA LYS A 8 8.25 7.68 -6.02
C LYS A 8 7.60 8.30 -4.78
N ASN A 9 6.29 8.09 -4.59
CA ASN A 9 5.54 8.70 -3.49
C ASN A 9 5.98 8.11 -2.15
N LEU A 10 6.09 6.78 -2.07
CA LEU A 10 6.65 6.12 -0.89
C LEU A 10 8.08 6.60 -0.60
N ALA A 11 8.91 6.75 -1.64
CA ALA A 11 10.28 7.23 -1.45
C ALA A 11 10.32 8.68 -0.92
N HIS A 12 9.46 9.57 -1.42
CA HIS A 12 9.32 10.93 -0.90
C HIS A 12 8.79 10.95 0.53
N PHE A 13 7.77 10.16 0.83
CA PHE A 13 7.23 10.04 2.18
C PHE A 13 8.31 9.62 3.20
N ILE A 14 9.14 8.64 2.85
CA ILE A 14 10.25 8.20 3.72
C ILE A 14 11.34 9.28 3.82
N ALA A 15 11.67 9.95 2.71
CA ALA A 15 12.69 11.00 2.71
C ALA A 15 12.35 12.18 3.65
N GLU A 16 11.07 12.52 3.76
CA GLU A 16 10.61 13.55 4.70
C GLU A 16 10.82 13.16 6.19
N GLN A 17 10.84 11.85 6.49
CA GLN A 17 11.07 11.35 7.85
C GLN A 17 12.54 11.22 8.23
N VAL A 18 13.43 11.15 7.24
CA VAL A 18 14.89 11.01 7.44
C VAL A 18 15.66 11.99 6.53
N PRO A 19 15.46 13.30 6.73
CA PRO A 19 15.98 14.34 5.82
C PRO A 19 17.50 14.39 5.76
N GLU A 20 18.20 13.80 6.72
CA GLU A 20 19.66 13.70 6.74
C GLU A 20 20.22 12.67 5.75
N LYS A 21 19.37 11.87 5.10
CA LYS A 21 19.77 10.85 4.11
C LYS A 21 19.65 11.38 2.68
N ASN A 22 20.61 11.01 1.85
CA ASN A 22 20.55 11.28 0.42
C ASN A 22 19.77 10.18 -0.30
N PHE A 23 18.64 10.55 -0.90
CA PHE A 23 17.79 9.63 -1.66
C PHE A 23 18.10 9.69 -3.15
N VAL A 24 18.03 8.52 -3.80
CA VAL A 24 17.93 8.40 -5.26
C VAL A 24 16.52 7.91 -5.55
N TYR A 25 15.75 8.73 -6.23
CA TYR A 25 14.36 8.42 -6.56
C TYR A 25 14.26 7.64 -7.86
N ASN A 26 13.29 6.76 -7.93
CA ASN A 26 12.80 6.14 -9.15
C ASN A 26 11.48 6.81 -9.54
N GLU A 27 11.21 6.91 -10.84
CA GLU A 27 9.99 7.55 -11.36
C GLU A 27 8.76 6.63 -11.38
N GLY A 28 8.94 5.37 -10.96
CA GLY A 28 7.84 4.41 -10.87
C GLY A 28 6.81 4.81 -9.81
N TYR A 29 5.57 4.40 -9.99
CA TYR A 29 4.48 4.63 -9.04
C TYR A 29 3.41 3.54 -9.16
N CYS A 30 2.64 3.35 -8.10
CA CYS A 30 1.43 2.53 -8.14
C CYS A 30 0.27 3.34 -8.75
N PRO A 31 -0.28 2.97 -9.92
CA PRO A 31 -1.34 3.76 -10.56
C PRO A 31 -2.60 3.86 -9.69
N ILE A 32 -2.88 2.87 -8.84
CA ILE A 32 -4.06 2.89 -7.97
C ILE A 32 -3.95 3.97 -6.90
N HIS A 33 -2.78 4.08 -6.25
CA HIS A 33 -2.56 5.10 -5.23
C HIS A 33 -2.31 6.49 -5.84
N GLU A 34 -1.54 6.57 -6.94
CA GLU A 34 -1.25 7.85 -7.61
C GLU A 34 -2.50 8.57 -8.09
N HIS A 35 -3.54 7.83 -8.50
CA HIS A 35 -4.77 8.41 -9.03
C HIS A 35 -5.85 8.66 -7.97
N MET A 36 -5.55 8.50 -6.68
CA MET A 36 -6.49 8.88 -5.63
C MET A 36 -6.74 10.39 -5.62
N GLN A 37 -8.01 10.77 -5.76
CA GLN A 37 -8.42 12.16 -5.85
C GLN A 37 -8.69 12.72 -4.46
N ILE A 38 -7.98 13.78 -4.08
CA ILE A 38 -8.14 14.44 -2.78
C ILE A 38 -9.57 14.99 -2.60
N GLU A 39 -10.20 15.41 -3.70
CA GLU A 39 -11.57 15.93 -3.70
C GLU A 39 -12.58 14.89 -3.22
N GLU A 40 -12.50 13.66 -3.75
CA GLU A 40 -13.36 12.55 -3.32
C GLU A 40 -13.17 12.22 -1.83
N ILE A 41 -11.92 12.28 -1.34
CA ILE A 41 -11.61 12.04 0.08
C ILE A 41 -12.20 13.14 0.96
N LYS A 42 -12.14 14.42 0.52
CA LYS A 42 -12.76 15.53 1.22
C LYS A 42 -14.28 15.42 1.24
N GLU A 43 -14.89 14.98 0.14
CA GLU A 43 -16.32 14.72 0.06
C GLU A 43 -16.73 13.58 1.00
N ALA A 44 -16.00 12.47 0.99
CA ALA A 44 -16.23 11.37 1.94
C ALA A 44 -16.09 11.85 3.39
N LYS A 45 -15.09 12.70 3.70
CA LYS A 45 -14.91 13.27 5.04
C LYS A 45 -16.04 14.23 5.41
N ALA A 46 -16.59 15.00 4.47
CA ALA A 46 -17.74 15.86 4.70
C ALA A 46 -19.02 15.06 5.00
N GLN A 47 -19.20 13.91 4.33
CA GLN A 47 -20.32 12.99 4.57
C GLN A 47 -20.15 12.19 5.88
N HIS A 48 -18.93 11.90 6.28
CA HIS A 48 -18.57 11.11 7.46
C HIS A 48 -17.55 11.86 8.35
N PRO A 49 -17.96 12.95 9.00
CA PRO A 49 -17.02 13.85 9.71
C PRO A 49 -16.32 13.19 10.90
N ALA A 50 -16.87 12.12 11.46
CA ALA A 50 -16.26 11.35 12.54
C ALA A 50 -15.22 10.33 12.04
N ALA A 51 -15.20 9.99 10.74
CA ALA A 51 -14.32 8.99 10.18
C ALA A 51 -12.87 9.50 10.10
N GLU A 52 -11.90 8.70 10.51
CA GLU A 52 -10.47 8.97 10.29
C GLU A 52 -10.05 8.52 8.89
N VAL A 53 -9.15 9.30 8.26
CA VAL A 53 -8.60 9.02 6.94
C VAL A 53 -7.32 8.20 7.09
N LEU A 54 -7.31 6.98 6.57
CA LEU A 54 -6.16 6.07 6.62
C LEU A 54 -5.61 5.87 5.21
N ALA A 55 -4.36 6.26 4.96
CA ALA A 55 -3.78 6.24 3.62
C ALA A 55 -2.52 5.37 3.51
N HIS A 56 -2.34 4.79 2.33
CA HIS A 56 -1.09 4.13 1.96
C HIS A 56 -0.04 5.18 1.57
N PRO A 57 1.25 5.03 1.96
CA PRO A 57 2.29 6.02 1.68
C PRO A 57 2.64 6.18 0.19
N GLU A 58 2.09 5.35 -0.69
CA GLU A 58 2.17 5.51 -2.15
C GLU A 58 1.13 6.49 -2.71
N CYS A 59 0.21 7.00 -1.87
CA CYS A 59 -0.71 8.06 -2.27
C CYS A 59 0.02 9.39 -2.51
N PRO A 60 -0.57 10.30 -3.34
CA PRO A 60 -0.03 11.63 -3.53
C PRO A 60 0.13 12.40 -2.21
N LYS A 61 1.15 13.26 -2.14
CA LYS A 61 1.43 14.08 -0.94
C LYS A 61 0.20 14.85 -0.43
N ALA A 62 -0.66 15.34 -1.34
CA ALA A 62 -1.88 16.04 -0.97
C ALA A 62 -2.86 15.17 -0.18
N VAL A 63 -2.96 13.87 -0.52
CA VAL A 63 -3.77 12.89 0.21
C VAL A 63 -3.14 12.59 1.57
N LEU A 64 -1.82 12.35 1.60
CA LEU A 64 -1.09 12.07 2.85
C LEU A 64 -1.21 13.22 3.86
N ALA A 65 -1.21 14.47 3.36
CA ALA A 65 -1.30 15.67 4.20
C ALA A 65 -2.63 15.83 4.96
N ILE A 66 -3.71 15.18 4.48
CA ILE A 66 -5.03 15.22 5.14
C ILE A 66 -5.38 13.91 5.84
N SER A 67 -4.45 12.95 5.86
CA SER A 67 -4.65 11.63 6.46
C SER A 67 -4.33 11.66 7.95
N ASP A 68 -5.18 11.02 8.75
CA ASP A 68 -4.99 10.85 10.20
C ASP A 68 -3.93 9.76 10.49
N TYR A 69 -3.80 8.81 9.59
CA TYR A 69 -2.77 7.76 9.65
C TYR A 69 -2.23 7.42 8.26
N VAL A 70 -0.92 7.25 8.16
CA VAL A 70 -0.23 6.79 6.95
C VAL A 70 0.58 5.54 7.26
N GLY A 71 0.33 4.46 6.55
CA GLY A 71 1.02 3.19 6.76
C GLY A 71 0.76 2.16 5.68
N SER A 72 1.48 1.04 5.77
CA SER A 72 1.26 -0.10 4.87
C SER A 72 -0.16 -0.66 5.00
N THR A 73 -0.59 -1.47 4.04
CA THR A 73 -1.90 -2.14 4.09
C THR A 73 -2.13 -2.88 5.41
N SER A 74 -1.13 -3.62 5.90
CA SER A 74 -1.20 -4.27 7.22
C SER A 74 -1.25 -3.25 8.36
N GLY A 75 -0.50 -2.16 8.25
CA GLY A 75 -0.55 -1.07 9.22
C GLY A 75 -1.91 -0.40 9.31
N ILE A 76 -2.58 -0.18 8.17
CA ILE A 76 -3.96 0.34 8.11
C ILE A 76 -4.93 -0.60 8.82
N ILE A 77 -4.84 -1.91 8.55
CA ILE A 77 -5.67 -2.92 9.22
C ILE A 77 -5.43 -2.90 10.73
N ASP A 78 -4.18 -2.92 11.14
CA ASP A 78 -3.78 -2.91 12.55
C ASP A 78 -4.25 -1.63 13.27
N TYR A 79 -4.07 -0.48 12.64
CA TYR A 79 -4.51 0.80 13.17
C TYR A 79 -6.03 0.82 13.37
N ALA A 80 -6.78 0.48 12.32
CA ALA A 80 -8.24 0.41 12.38
C ALA A 80 -8.73 -0.57 13.45
N THR A 81 -8.03 -1.67 13.65
CA THR A 81 -8.38 -2.69 14.66
C THR A 81 -8.13 -2.19 16.09
N LYS A 82 -7.02 -1.50 16.32
CA LYS A 82 -6.60 -1.02 17.65
C LYS A 82 -7.26 0.30 18.06
N SER A 83 -7.69 1.12 17.07
CA SER A 83 -8.32 2.43 17.31
C SER A 83 -9.66 2.29 18.01
N GLU A 84 -9.97 3.23 18.90
CA GLU A 84 -11.30 3.37 19.53
C GLU A 84 -12.33 3.97 18.57
N LYS A 85 -11.89 4.53 17.44
CA LYS A 85 -12.78 5.08 16.41
C LYS A 85 -13.59 3.98 15.73
N GLN A 86 -14.75 4.36 15.25
CA GLN A 86 -15.73 3.42 14.68
C GLN A 86 -15.91 3.60 13.17
N GLU A 87 -15.37 4.67 12.60
CA GLU A 87 -15.55 5.01 11.18
C GLU A 87 -14.22 5.41 10.56
N PHE A 88 -13.93 4.89 9.36
CA PHE A 88 -12.67 5.11 8.66
C PHE A 88 -12.92 5.31 7.16
N ILE A 89 -12.20 6.26 6.56
CA ILE A 89 -12.07 6.43 5.11
C ILE A 89 -10.76 5.80 4.69
N ILE A 90 -10.81 4.84 3.79
CA ILE A 90 -9.69 3.99 3.42
C ILE A 90 -9.12 4.41 2.07
N CYS A 91 -7.88 4.88 2.06
CA CYS A 91 -7.15 5.33 0.88
C CYS A 91 -6.05 4.31 0.51
N THR A 92 -6.48 3.12 0.10
CA THR A 92 -5.65 2.05 -0.48
C THR A 92 -6.52 1.13 -1.34
N GLU A 93 -5.91 0.15 -2.02
CA GLU A 93 -6.61 -0.81 -2.89
C GLU A 93 -7.73 -1.54 -2.13
N ASN A 94 -8.91 -1.65 -2.76
CA ASN A 94 -10.14 -2.07 -2.08
C ASN A 94 -10.17 -3.54 -1.61
N GLY A 95 -9.24 -4.38 -2.04
CA GLY A 95 -9.11 -5.76 -1.57
C GLY A 95 -8.90 -5.89 -0.05
N VAL A 96 -8.47 -4.81 0.60
CA VAL A 96 -8.34 -4.74 2.05
C VAL A 96 -9.69 -4.77 2.78
N ARG A 97 -10.79 -4.39 2.10
CA ARG A 97 -12.15 -4.28 2.66
C ARG A 97 -12.57 -5.53 3.42
N TYR A 98 -12.43 -6.70 2.78
CA TYR A 98 -12.83 -7.96 3.40
C TYR A 98 -12.15 -8.21 4.77
N LYS A 99 -10.85 -7.91 4.85
CA LYS A 99 -10.10 -8.11 6.10
C LYS A 99 -10.49 -7.10 7.16
N LEU A 100 -10.68 -5.83 6.77
CA LEU A 100 -11.11 -4.78 7.67
C LEU A 100 -12.48 -5.09 8.29
N GLU A 101 -13.48 -5.44 7.47
CA GLU A 101 -14.83 -5.74 7.91
C GLU A 101 -14.90 -7.02 8.76
N LYS A 102 -14.16 -8.07 8.35
CA LYS A 102 -14.11 -9.34 9.08
C LYS A 102 -13.50 -9.21 10.48
N ASP A 103 -12.40 -8.46 10.59
CA ASP A 103 -11.67 -8.35 11.86
C ASP A 103 -12.30 -7.30 12.79
N ASN A 104 -13.15 -6.43 12.27
CA ASN A 104 -13.74 -5.32 13.01
C ASN A 104 -15.27 -5.27 12.85
N PRO A 105 -16.00 -6.28 13.32
CA PRO A 105 -17.45 -6.29 13.23
C PRO A 105 -18.04 -5.09 14.00
N GLY A 106 -18.80 -4.24 13.29
CA GLY A 106 -19.42 -3.03 13.87
C GLY A 106 -18.72 -1.72 13.53
N LYS A 107 -17.47 -1.75 13.06
CA LYS A 107 -16.82 -0.56 12.48
C LYS A 107 -17.23 -0.37 11.03
N LYS A 108 -17.19 0.89 10.56
CA LYS A 108 -17.56 1.26 9.20
C LYS A 108 -16.35 1.71 8.41
N PHE A 109 -16.25 1.21 7.18
CA PHE A 109 -15.17 1.51 6.26
C PHE A 109 -15.71 2.08 4.97
N TYR A 110 -15.32 3.31 4.66
CA TYR A 110 -15.70 4.04 3.47
C TYR A 110 -14.55 4.08 2.49
N PHE A 111 -14.85 3.98 1.23
CA PHE A 111 -13.90 4.14 0.13
C PHE A 111 -14.35 5.31 -0.74
N THR A 112 -13.47 5.84 -1.56
CA THR A 112 -13.79 6.90 -2.50
C THR A 112 -14.84 6.44 -3.52
N GLU A 113 -15.57 7.37 -4.16
CA GLU A 113 -16.58 7.05 -5.16
C GLU A 113 -15.96 6.29 -6.34
N THR A 114 -14.78 6.74 -6.79
CA THR A 114 -13.92 5.96 -7.68
C THR A 114 -13.20 4.88 -6.87
N GLU A 115 -13.78 3.67 -6.84
CA GLU A 115 -13.17 2.57 -6.06
C GLU A 115 -11.75 2.24 -6.55
N PRO A 116 -10.76 2.20 -5.64
CA PRO A 116 -9.37 1.92 -5.97
C PRO A 116 -9.15 0.42 -6.20
N VAL A 117 -9.50 -0.06 -7.38
CA VAL A 117 -9.39 -1.48 -7.79
C VAL A 117 -8.17 -1.70 -8.67
N CYS A 118 -7.25 -2.56 -8.23
CA CYS A 118 -6.13 -2.98 -9.06
C CYS A 118 -6.54 -4.16 -9.95
N THR A 119 -6.75 -3.90 -11.24
CA THR A 119 -7.12 -4.95 -12.22
C THR A 119 -6.06 -6.04 -12.32
N ASP A 120 -4.78 -5.68 -12.22
CA ASP A 120 -3.66 -6.63 -12.30
C ASP A 120 -3.65 -7.60 -11.11
N MET A 121 -3.89 -7.10 -9.89
CA MET A 121 -4.05 -7.98 -8.72
C MET A 121 -5.23 -8.94 -8.88
N LYS A 122 -6.32 -8.50 -9.50
CA LYS A 122 -7.52 -9.32 -9.72
C LYS A 122 -7.36 -10.37 -10.83
N LEU A 123 -6.25 -10.35 -11.59
CA LEU A 123 -5.89 -11.44 -12.51
C LEU A 123 -5.52 -12.73 -11.78
N ILE A 124 -5.13 -12.67 -10.51
CA ILE A 124 -4.83 -13.84 -9.68
C ILE A 124 -6.14 -14.33 -9.05
N THR A 125 -6.61 -15.49 -9.48
CA THR A 125 -7.82 -16.13 -8.95
C THR A 125 -7.48 -17.38 -8.16
N LEU A 126 -8.43 -17.85 -7.32
CA LEU A 126 -8.25 -19.10 -6.55
C LEU A 126 -8.02 -20.30 -7.44
N GLU A 127 -8.68 -20.35 -8.61
CA GLU A 127 -8.51 -21.43 -9.59
C GLU A 127 -7.09 -21.45 -10.15
N LYS A 128 -6.52 -20.27 -10.47
CA LYS A 128 -5.14 -20.16 -10.93
C LYS A 128 -4.14 -20.57 -9.85
N VAL A 129 -4.37 -20.16 -8.61
CA VAL A 129 -3.53 -20.58 -7.47
C VAL A 129 -3.60 -22.11 -7.29
N LEU A 130 -4.80 -22.68 -7.30
CA LEU A 130 -4.98 -24.12 -7.20
C LEU A 130 -4.30 -24.88 -8.36
N HIS A 131 -4.41 -24.33 -9.58
CA HIS A 131 -3.78 -24.92 -10.76
C HIS A 131 -2.25 -24.98 -10.61
N VAL A 132 -1.62 -23.87 -10.26
CA VAL A 132 -0.16 -23.79 -10.03
C VAL A 132 0.30 -24.75 -8.93
N LEU A 133 -0.45 -24.82 -7.82
CA LEU A 133 -0.12 -25.74 -6.72
C LEU A 133 -0.21 -27.22 -7.12
N LYS A 134 -1.12 -27.57 -8.06
CA LYS A 134 -1.29 -28.95 -8.54
C LYS A 134 -0.29 -29.33 -9.63
N THR A 135 0.07 -28.39 -10.49
CA THR A 135 0.84 -28.69 -11.73
C THR A 135 2.29 -28.25 -11.67
N GLY A 136 2.61 -27.25 -10.82
CA GLY A 136 3.92 -26.59 -10.82
C GLY A 136 4.18 -25.73 -12.06
N GLU A 137 3.15 -25.48 -12.90
CA GLU A 137 3.30 -24.62 -14.09
C GLU A 137 3.59 -23.17 -13.72
N ASN A 138 4.05 -22.38 -14.70
CA ASN A 138 4.43 -20.99 -14.56
C ASN A 138 5.62 -20.72 -13.58
N GLU A 139 6.52 -21.70 -13.46
CA GLU A 139 7.75 -21.48 -12.70
C GLU A 139 8.59 -20.35 -13.34
N VAL A 140 9.04 -19.44 -12.51
CA VAL A 140 9.89 -18.31 -12.95
C VAL A 140 11.34 -18.72 -12.86
N HIS A 141 12.02 -18.75 -14.01
CA HIS A 141 13.44 -19.05 -14.10
C HIS A 141 14.27 -17.77 -14.29
N LEU A 142 15.25 -17.56 -13.45
CA LEU A 142 16.22 -16.47 -13.55
C LEU A 142 17.62 -17.08 -13.81
N SER A 143 18.44 -16.39 -14.61
CA SER A 143 19.85 -16.80 -14.75
C SER A 143 20.56 -16.69 -13.39
N GLU A 144 21.57 -17.53 -13.15
CA GLU A 144 22.35 -17.50 -11.91
C GLU A 144 23.07 -16.15 -11.71
N GLU A 145 23.49 -15.51 -12.80
CA GLU A 145 24.08 -14.17 -12.76
C GLU A 145 23.06 -13.15 -12.20
N LEU A 146 21.84 -13.10 -12.78
CA LEU A 146 20.79 -12.19 -12.33
C LEU A 146 20.37 -12.47 -10.88
N ARG A 147 20.24 -13.74 -10.50
CA ARG A 147 19.94 -14.13 -9.11
C ARG A 147 21.01 -13.64 -8.15
N THR A 148 22.28 -13.86 -8.48
CA THR A 148 23.42 -13.48 -7.65
C THR A 148 23.49 -11.95 -7.48
N ASP A 149 23.33 -11.21 -8.58
CA ASP A 149 23.42 -9.74 -8.54
C ASP A 149 22.24 -9.10 -7.84
N SER A 150 21.03 -9.60 -8.07
CA SER A 150 19.81 -9.11 -7.40
C SER A 150 19.79 -9.41 -5.90
N ARG A 151 20.51 -10.44 -5.45
CA ARG A 151 20.59 -10.83 -4.05
C ARG A 151 21.41 -9.86 -3.20
N LYS A 152 22.45 -9.28 -3.77
CA LYS A 152 23.37 -8.35 -3.06
C LYS A 152 22.65 -7.18 -2.38
N PRO A 153 21.80 -6.38 -3.06
CA PRO A 153 21.07 -5.29 -2.41
C PRO A 153 20.05 -5.78 -1.38
N LEU A 154 19.43 -6.95 -1.59
CA LEU A 154 18.49 -7.53 -0.63
C LEU A 154 19.18 -7.96 0.66
N GLU A 155 20.33 -8.63 0.54
CA GLU A 155 21.15 -9.04 1.70
C GLU A 155 21.64 -7.80 2.49
N LYS A 156 22.08 -6.75 1.76
CA LYS A 156 22.48 -5.50 2.40
C LYS A 156 21.35 -4.81 3.13
N MET A 157 20.15 -4.82 2.57
CA MET A 157 18.96 -4.31 3.24
C MET A 157 18.66 -5.06 4.54
N LEU A 158 18.70 -6.40 4.51
CA LEU A 158 18.47 -7.23 5.69
C LEU A 158 19.57 -7.07 6.76
N GLU A 159 20.82 -6.86 6.35
CA GLU A 159 21.92 -6.56 7.27
C GLU A 159 21.69 -5.24 8.01
N LEU A 160 21.24 -4.20 7.28
CA LEU A 160 20.99 -2.87 7.85
C LEU A 160 19.71 -2.75 8.67
N ALA A 161 18.79 -3.72 8.57
CA ALA A 161 17.54 -3.75 9.32
C ALA A 161 17.66 -4.44 10.70
N LYS A 162 18.84 -4.96 11.03
CA LYS A 162 19.15 -5.56 12.35
C LYS A 162 19.64 -4.48 13.30
#